data_7f411197e02ae0ab45f225fc59108205
#
_entry.id   7f411197e02ae0ab45f225fc59108205
#
_cell.length_a   1.000
_cell.length_b   1.000
_cell.length_c   1.000
_cell.angle_alpha   90.00
_cell.angle_beta   90.00
_cell.angle_gamma   90.00
#
_symmetry.space_group_name_H-M   'P 1'
#
loop_
_entity.id
_entity.type
_entity.pdbx_description
1 polymer ?
#
loop_
_entity_poly.entity_id
_entity_poly.type
_entity_poly.pdbx_seq_one_letter_code
_entity_poly.pdbx_strand_id
1 'polypeptide(L)'
;VRGVNAAWDDGLVVVVAAGNHGPGRMTITTPGISRKVITVGCSDDHKEVDVMGSRMVDYSGRGPTLACVCKPDLVAPGSGIISCCNEPGKYFSKSGTSMSTPLVSGAIALLLEKYPDMSNKDVKLRIRERAVNLGLPHNQQGWGKLDVGRLLE
;
A
#
# COMPACT_ATOMS: atom_id res chain seq x y z
N VAL A 1 -3.06 -3.93 -15.62
CA VAL A 1 -4.17 -4.43 -14.80
C VAL A 1 -4.44 -5.93 -15.05
N ARG A 2 -4.48 -6.40 -16.32
CA ARG A 2 -4.81 -7.81 -16.63
C ARG A 2 -3.91 -8.82 -15.90
N GLY A 3 -2.58 -8.65 -15.92
CA GLY A 3 -1.63 -9.57 -15.28
C GLY A 3 -1.83 -9.67 -13.76
N VAL A 4 -1.99 -8.53 -13.06
CA VAL A 4 -2.22 -8.55 -11.60
C VAL A 4 -3.57 -9.14 -11.24
N ASN A 5 -4.59 -8.98 -12.11
CA ASN A 5 -5.88 -9.63 -11.90
C ASN A 5 -5.80 -11.15 -12.11
N ALA A 6 -5.06 -11.61 -13.12
CA ALA A 6 -4.84 -13.05 -13.34
C ALA A 6 -4.11 -13.67 -12.15
N ALA A 7 -3.01 -13.06 -11.68
CA ALA A 7 -2.30 -13.52 -10.49
C ALA A 7 -3.21 -13.59 -9.24
N TRP A 8 -4.09 -12.60 -9.07
CA TRP A 8 -5.09 -12.63 -8.00
C TRP A 8 -6.10 -13.77 -8.17
N ASP A 9 -6.58 -14.02 -9.39
CA ASP A 9 -7.53 -15.08 -9.69
C ASP A 9 -6.92 -16.48 -9.49
N ASP A 10 -5.60 -16.61 -9.69
CA ASP A 10 -4.82 -17.80 -9.39
C ASP A 10 -4.54 -18.00 -7.88
N GLY A 11 -5.07 -17.15 -7.02
CA GLY A 11 -4.98 -17.27 -5.56
C GLY A 11 -3.82 -16.51 -4.92
N LEU A 12 -2.97 -15.83 -5.69
CA LEU A 12 -1.87 -15.03 -5.13
C LEU A 12 -2.39 -13.79 -4.40
N VAL A 13 -1.76 -13.43 -3.29
CA VAL A 13 -1.97 -12.12 -2.66
C VAL A 13 -1.13 -11.08 -3.41
N VAL A 14 -1.79 -10.20 -4.14
CA VAL A 14 -1.13 -9.18 -4.96
C VAL A 14 -1.24 -7.81 -4.28
N VAL A 15 -0.10 -7.21 -3.96
CA VAL A 15 0.02 -5.91 -3.30
C VAL A 15 0.71 -4.93 -4.25
N VAL A 16 0.12 -3.77 -4.45
CA VAL A 16 0.62 -2.77 -5.40
C VAL A 16 0.59 -1.35 -4.81
N ALA A 17 1.48 -0.49 -5.29
CA ALA A 17 1.55 0.90 -4.88
C ALA A 17 0.40 1.73 -5.48
N ALA A 18 -0.07 2.74 -4.72
CA ALA A 18 -1.08 3.68 -5.18
C ALA A 18 -0.55 4.67 -6.24
N GLY A 19 0.76 4.91 -6.24
CA GLY A 19 1.42 5.94 -7.04
C GLY A 19 1.70 7.21 -6.24
N ASN A 20 2.53 8.10 -6.80
CA ASN A 20 3.04 9.28 -6.12
C ASN A 20 2.59 10.59 -6.83
N HIS A 21 1.35 10.63 -7.30
CA HIS A 21 0.78 11.77 -8.04
C HIS A 21 -0.27 12.56 -7.21
N GLY A 22 -0.29 12.33 -5.87
CA GLY A 22 -1.12 13.12 -4.95
C GLY A 22 -0.74 14.61 -4.95
N PRO A 23 -1.48 15.42 -4.20
CA PRO A 23 -2.61 15.10 -3.33
C PRO A 23 -3.98 15.12 -4.04
N GLY A 24 -4.03 15.40 -5.34
CA GLY A 24 -5.27 15.49 -6.08
C GLY A 24 -6.11 14.21 -6.09
N ARG A 25 -7.40 14.35 -6.36
CA ARG A 25 -8.29 13.19 -6.58
C ARG A 25 -7.97 12.52 -7.92
N MET A 26 -8.29 11.23 -8.04
CA MET A 26 -8.11 10.42 -9.26
C MET A 26 -6.63 10.28 -9.68
N THR A 27 -5.74 10.24 -8.70
CA THR A 27 -4.28 10.14 -8.90
C THR A 27 -3.73 8.74 -8.62
N ILE A 28 -4.60 7.75 -8.40
CA ILE A 28 -4.18 6.34 -8.32
C ILE A 28 -3.67 5.87 -9.68
N THR A 29 -2.47 5.31 -9.71
CA THR A 29 -1.82 4.84 -10.94
C THR A 29 -2.05 3.34 -11.18
N THR A 30 -1.89 2.92 -12.43
CA THR A 30 -1.88 1.51 -12.82
C THR A 30 -0.64 0.81 -12.25
N PRO A 31 -0.76 -0.42 -11.66
CA PRO A 31 -1.96 -1.27 -11.61
C PRO A 31 -2.87 -1.06 -10.39
N GLY A 32 -2.61 -0.07 -9.53
CA GLY A 32 -3.35 0.23 -8.29
C GLY A 32 -4.84 0.51 -8.47
N ILE A 33 -5.28 0.82 -9.69
CA ILE A 33 -6.70 1.03 -10.04
C ILE A 33 -7.52 -0.27 -10.03
N SER A 34 -6.88 -1.45 -9.95
CA SER A 34 -7.60 -2.73 -9.93
C SER A 34 -8.45 -2.89 -8.66
N ARG A 35 -9.70 -3.32 -8.83
CA ARG A 35 -10.59 -3.63 -7.70
C ARG A 35 -10.11 -4.82 -6.88
N LYS A 36 -9.44 -5.80 -7.53
CA LYS A 36 -9.08 -7.08 -6.94
C LYS A 36 -7.92 -6.96 -5.96
N VAL A 37 -6.82 -6.40 -6.42
CA VAL A 37 -5.54 -6.35 -5.69
C VAL A 37 -5.58 -5.41 -4.48
N ILE A 38 -4.61 -5.55 -3.59
CA ILE A 38 -4.44 -4.66 -2.43
C ILE A 38 -3.58 -3.48 -2.87
N THR A 39 -4.16 -2.28 -2.87
CA THR A 39 -3.47 -1.03 -3.26
C THR A 39 -3.08 -0.26 -2.01
N VAL A 40 -1.80 0.08 -1.90
CA VAL A 40 -1.19 0.69 -0.71
C VAL A 40 -0.79 2.13 -0.98
N GLY A 41 -1.30 3.05 -0.18
CA GLY A 41 -0.87 4.44 -0.09
C GLY A 41 0.17 4.68 1.00
N CYS A 42 0.64 5.93 1.13
CA CYS A 42 1.56 6.35 2.19
C CYS A 42 0.78 6.99 3.34
N SER A 43 1.16 6.67 4.60
CA SER A 43 0.52 7.21 5.81
C SER A 43 1.26 8.39 6.43
N ASP A 44 2.49 8.67 6.01
CA ASP A 44 3.39 9.68 6.58
C ASP A 44 3.97 10.63 5.53
N ASP A 45 3.23 10.86 4.45
CA ASP A 45 3.61 11.72 3.32
C ASP A 45 3.38 13.23 3.56
N HIS A 46 2.92 13.61 4.74
CA HIS A 46 2.71 15.00 5.16
C HIS A 46 4.00 15.79 5.47
N LYS A 47 5.15 15.14 5.32
CA LYS A 47 6.49 15.74 5.45
C LYS A 47 7.11 15.89 4.07
N GLU A 48 7.88 16.96 3.88
CA GLU A 48 8.65 17.13 2.66
C GLU A 48 9.79 16.09 2.60
N VAL A 49 9.77 15.28 1.55
CA VAL A 49 10.76 14.22 1.31
C VAL A 49 11.15 14.18 -0.16
N ASP A 50 12.29 13.57 -0.45
CA ASP A 50 12.66 13.27 -1.83
C ASP A 50 11.89 12.01 -2.31
N VAL A 51 11.16 12.16 -3.39
CA VAL A 51 10.48 11.06 -4.10
C VAL A 51 10.99 11.05 -5.53
N MET A 52 11.82 10.07 -5.86
CA MET A 52 12.41 9.90 -7.20
C MET A 52 13.15 11.15 -7.74
N GLY A 53 13.87 11.87 -6.87
CA GLY A 53 14.65 13.06 -7.24
C GLY A 53 13.84 14.37 -7.22
N SER A 54 12.60 14.34 -6.74
CA SER A 54 11.76 15.53 -6.57
C SER A 54 11.34 15.71 -5.12
N ARG A 55 11.43 16.93 -4.60
CA ARG A 55 10.89 17.27 -3.28
C ARG A 55 9.38 17.32 -3.33
N MET A 56 8.73 16.48 -2.53
CA MET A 56 7.28 16.32 -2.53
C MET A 56 6.74 16.22 -1.11
N VAL A 57 5.50 16.68 -0.95
CA VAL A 57 4.66 16.52 0.23
C VAL A 57 3.28 16.03 -0.23
N ASP A 58 2.57 15.27 0.60
CA ASP A 58 1.24 14.73 0.28
C ASP A 58 1.20 13.98 -1.07
N TYR A 59 2.27 13.28 -1.38
CA TYR A 59 2.48 12.65 -2.68
C TYR A 59 1.65 11.39 -2.93
N SER A 60 1.13 10.76 -1.89
CA SER A 60 0.39 9.50 -2.02
C SER A 60 -0.82 9.65 -2.95
N GLY A 61 -0.96 8.73 -3.91
CA GLY A 61 -2.10 8.73 -4.82
C GLY A 61 -3.42 8.58 -4.08
N ARG A 62 -4.44 9.35 -4.50
CA ARG A 62 -5.77 9.40 -3.89
C ARG A 62 -6.86 9.06 -4.91
N GLY A 63 -7.83 8.28 -4.45
CA GLY A 63 -9.00 7.91 -5.24
C GLY A 63 -10.04 9.04 -5.39
N PRO A 64 -11.21 8.70 -5.93
CA PRO A 64 -11.54 7.42 -6.54
C PRO A 64 -10.81 7.20 -7.86
N THR A 65 -10.85 5.98 -8.42
CA THR A 65 -10.44 5.73 -9.80
C THR A 65 -11.49 6.22 -10.80
N LEU A 66 -11.16 6.26 -12.10
CA LEU A 66 -12.12 6.59 -13.17
C LEU A 66 -13.35 5.68 -13.16
N ALA A 67 -13.20 4.42 -12.73
CA ALA A 67 -14.30 3.48 -12.57
C ALA A 67 -15.00 3.59 -11.20
N CYS A 68 -14.88 4.72 -10.50
CA CYS A 68 -15.46 5.00 -9.19
C CYS A 68 -15.10 3.97 -8.10
N VAL A 69 -13.93 3.32 -8.23
CA VAL A 69 -13.40 2.45 -7.18
C VAL A 69 -12.68 3.29 -6.15
N CYS A 70 -13.06 3.14 -4.88
CA CYS A 70 -12.33 3.79 -3.79
C CYS A 70 -10.98 3.10 -3.57
N LYS A 71 -9.91 3.86 -3.68
CA LYS A 71 -8.51 3.48 -3.48
C LYS A 71 -7.76 4.63 -2.80
N PRO A 72 -6.63 4.39 -2.08
CA PRO A 72 -6.03 3.08 -1.83
C PRO A 72 -6.92 2.20 -0.96
N ASP A 73 -6.59 0.89 -0.81
CA ASP A 73 -7.28 0.00 0.14
C ASP A 73 -6.84 0.30 1.59
N LEU A 74 -5.54 0.55 1.79
CA LEU A 74 -4.97 0.94 3.08
C LEU A 74 -3.73 1.80 2.88
N VAL A 75 -3.18 2.33 3.97
CA VAL A 75 -1.92 3.06 3.98
C VAL A 75 -0.91 2.43 4.94
N ALA A 76 0.38 2.63 4.66
CA ALA A 76 1.49 2.23 5.51
C ALA A 76 2.61 3.28 5.43
N PRO A 77 3.57 3.33 6.38
CA PRO A 77 4.69 4.25 6.30
C PRO A 77 5.46 4.10 4.99
N GLY A 78 5.87 5.22 4.41
CA GLY A 78 6.57 5.23 3.12
C GLY A 78 7.54 6.38 2.94
N SER A 79 7.71 7.24 3.96
CA SER A 79 8.62 8.39 3.93
C SER A 79 9.90 8.08 4.68
N GLY A 80 11.06 8.24 4.02
CA GLY A 80 12.37 8.03 4.62
C GLY A 80 12.65 6.57 5.04
N ILE A 81 12.13 5.61 4.33
CA ILE A 81 12.29 4.18 4.65
C ILE A 81 13.71 3.74 4.31
N ILE A 82 14.41 3.24 5.32
CA ILE A 82 15.77 2.71 5.19
C ILE A 82 15.69 1.21 4.89
N SER A 83 16.36 0.79 3.83
CA SER A 83 16.42 -0.62 3.42
C SER A 83 17.74 -0.95 2.73
N CYS A 84 17.98 -2.23 2.49
CA CYS A 84 19.15 -2.69 1.75
C CYS A 84 19.17 -2.08 0.34
N CYS A 85 20.35 -1.81 -0.16
CA CYS A 85 20.58 -1.43 -1.55
C CYS A 85 21.37 -2.52 -2.30
N ASN A 86 21.61 -2.31 -3.59
CA ASN A 86 22.38 -3.23 -4.42
C ASN A 86 23.90 -3.16 -4.22
N GLU A 87 24.37 -2.37 -3.24
CA GLU A 87 25.78 -2.32 -2.85
C GLU A 87 25.97 -3.13 -1.55
N PRO A 88 26.94 -4.05 -1.51
CA PRO A 88 27.17 -4.91 -0.35
C PRO A 88 27.40 -4.09 0.95
N GLY A 89 26.67 -4.46 2.00
CA GLY A 89 26.78 -3.84 3.34
C GLY A 89 26.25 -2.41 3.45
N LYS A 90 25.61 -1.88 2.42
CA LYS A 90 25.03 -0.53 2.44
C LYS A 90 23.51 -0.53 2.55
N TYR A 91 23.02 0.56 3.13
CA TYR A 91 21.59 0.88 3.25
C TYR A 91 21.31 2.20 2.55
N PHE A 92 20.10 2.35 2.06
CA PHE A 92 19.65 3.56 1.40
C PHE A 92 18.26 3.97 1.90
N SER A 93 18.02 5.27 2.05
CA SER A 93 16.72 5.82 2.42
C SER A 93 15.97 6.24 1.17
N LYS A 94 14.72 5.78 1.03
CA LYS A 94 13.81 6.18 -0.06
C LYS A 94 12.44 6.52 0.48
N SER A 95 11.72 7.34 -0.30
CA SER A 95 10.32 7.67 -0.02
C SER A 95 9.44 7.36 -1.22
N GLY A 96 8.17 7.02 -0.95
CA GLY A 96 7.18 6.71 -1.97
C GLY A 96 6.22 5.61 -1.54
N THR A 97 5.08 5.51 -2.19
CA THR A 97 4.13 4.41 -1.98
C THR A 97 4.73 3.03 -2.32
N SER A 98 5.78 3.02 -3.16
CA SER A 98 6.59 1.83 -3.42
C SER A 98 7.34 1.31 -2.20
N MET A 99 7.59 2.15 -1.18
CA MET A 99 8.19 1.78 0.10
C MET A 99 7.13 1.30 1.10
N SER A 100 5.92 1.82 1.03
CA SER A 100 4.78 1.35 1.83
C SER A 100 4.32 -0.06 1.43
N THR A 101 4.38 -0.37 0.14
CA THR A 101 3.92 -1.65 -0.42
C THR A 101 4.62 -2.88 0.18
N PRO A 102 5.97 -2.95 0.26
CA PRO A 102 6.66 -4.11 0.83
C PRO A 102 6.43 -4.28 2.32
N LEU A 103 6.13 -3.22 3.07
CA LEU A 103 5.75 -3.34 4.49
C LEU A 103 4.43 -4.11 4.63
N VAL A 104 3.45 -3.82 3.77
CA VAL A 104 2.19 -4.57 3.75
C VAL A 104 2.43 -6.02 3.30
N SER A 105 3.27 -6.24 2.29
CA SER A 105 3.61 -7.61 1.84
C SER A 105 4.29 -8.42 2.94
N GLY A 106 5.21 -7.82 3.69
CA GLY A 106 5.88 -8.46 4.83
C GLY A 106 4.88 -8.81 5.95
N ALA A 107 3.98 -7.89 6.29
CA ALA A 107 2.92 -8.14 7.28
C ALA A 107 1.98 -9.29 6.86
N ILE A 108 1.66 -9.37 5.56
CA ILE A 108 0.86 -10.47 5.00
C ILE A 108 1.63 -11.80 5.06
N ALA A 109 2.94 -11.79 4.82
CA ALA A 109 3.76 -13.00 4.96
C ALA A 109 3.71 -13.56 6.39
N LEU A 110 3.82 -12.69 7.40
CA LEU A 110 3.65 -13.08 8.81
C LEU A 110 2.23 -13.58 9.11
N LEU A 111 1.22 -12.96 8.50
CA LEU A 111 -0.17 -13.42 8.65
C LEU A 111 -0.37 -14.83 8.08
N LEU A 112 0.18 -15.09 6.89
CA LEU A 112 0.06 -16.40 6.25
C LEU A 112 0.95 -17.48 6.91
N GLU A 113 2.04 -17.09 7.57
CA GLU A 113 2.79 -18.00 8.44
C GLU A 113 1.91 -18.49 9.61
N LYS A 114 1.15 -17.58 10.21
CA LYS A 114 0.25 -17.88 11.32
C LYS A 114 -1.03 -18.62 10.89
N TYR A 115 -1.57 -18.26 9.71
CA TYR A 115 -2.82 -18.78 9.16
C TYR A 115 -2.61 -19.22 7.70
N PRO A 116 -1.94 -20.37 7.45
CA PRO A 116 -1.50 -20.78 6.11
C PRO A 116 -2.64 -21.08 5.13
N ASP A 117 -3.82 -21.41 5.64
CA ASP A 117 -4.99 -21.74 4.81
C ASP A 117 -5.84 -20.52 4.41
N MET A 118 -5.42 -19.31 4.78
CA MET A 118 -6.12 -18.09 4.38
C MET A 118 -6.06 -17.85 2.87
N SER A 119 -7.21 -17.66 2.25
CA SER A 119 -7.27 -17.22 0.86
C SER A 119 -6.83 -15.75 0.72
N ASN A 120 -6.46 -15.33 -0.49
CA ASN A 120 -6.14 -13.93 -0.77
C ASN A 120 -7.32 -12.98 -0.45
N LYS A 121 -8.56 -13.46 -0.58
CA LYS A 121 -9.78 -12.71 -0.21
C LYS A 121 -9.88 -12.55 1.31
N ASP A 122 -9.60 -13.61 2.06
CA ASP A 122 -9.62 -13.57 3.54
C ASP A 122 -8.53 -12.64 4.07
N VAL A 123 -7.33 -12.68 3.48
CA VAL A 123 -6.24 -11.74 3.77
C VAL A 123 -6.71 -10.29 3.57
N LYS A 124 -7.34 -10.01 2.43
CA LYS A 124 -7.82 -8.65 2.13
C LYS A 124 -8.92 -8.19 3.09
N LEU A 125 -9.83 -9.08 3.47
CA LEU A 125 -10.87 -8.79 4.47
C LEU A 125 -10.26 -8.57 5.85
N ARG A 126 -9.30 -9.40 6.25
CA ARG A 126 -8.59 -9.26 7.52
C ARG A 126 -7.88 -7.91 7.63
N ILE A 127 -7.19 -7.47 6.58
CA ILE A 127 -6.57 -6.14 6.53
C ILE A 127 -7.61 -5.05 6.73
N ARG A 128 -8.76 -5.14 6.06
CA ARG A 128 -9.86 -4.18 6.20
C ARG A 128 -10.36 -4.07 7.65
N GLU A 129 -10.56 -5.22 8.31
CA GLU A 129 -11.09 -5.29 9.66
C GLU A 129 -10.10 -4.78 10.72
N ARG A 130 -8.80 -4.93 10.46
CA ARG A 130 -7.74 -4.67 11.43
C ARG A 130 -6.98 -3.36 11.20
N ALA A 131 -7.23 -2.66 10.09
CA ALA A 131 -6.63 -1.35 9.82
C ALA A 131 -7.06 -0.30 10.85
N VAL A 132 -6.14 0.58 11.20
CA VAL A 132 -6.37 1.66 12.17
C VAL A 132 -6.84 2.91 11.45
N ASN A 133 -8.06 3.34 11.74
CA ASN A 133 -8.60 4.58 11.16
C ASN A 133 -7.80 5.79 11.66
N LEU A 134 -7.29 6.59 10.74
CA LEU A 134 -6.54 7.82 11.00
C LEU A 134 -7.41 9.07 11.06
N GLY A 135 -8.72 8.95 10.83
CA GLY A 135 -9.65 10.09 10.75
C GLY A 135 -9.51 10.89 9.44
N LEU A 136 -8.79 10.36 8.45
CA LEU A 136 -8.61 11.00 7.15
C LEU A 136 -9.72 10.57 6.17
N PRO A 137 -9.94 11.33 5.07
CA PRO A 137 -10.88 10.93 4.02
C PRO A 137 -10.58 9.53 3.48
N HIS A 138 -11.64 8.76 3.21
CA HIS A 138 -11.51 7.37 2.74
C HIS A 138 -10.72 7.23 1.42
N ASN A 139 -10.79 8.21 0.53
CA ASN A 139 -10.00 8.23 -0.71
C ASN A 139 -8.49 8.53 -0.48
N GLN A 140 -8.10 8.87 0.74
CA GLN A 140 -6.71 9.11 1.15
C GLN A 140 -6.16 7.92 1.95
N GLN A 141 -6.88 7.46 2.98
CA GLN A 141 -6.42 6.40 3.89
C GLN A 141 -6.95 4.99 3.55
N GLY A 142 -7.96 4.88 2.68
CA GLY A 142 -8.68 3.62 2.50
C GLY A 142 -9.36 3.19 3.81
N TRP A 143 -9.12 1.94 4.21
CA TRP A 143 -9.61 1.41 5.49
C TRP A 143 -8.84 1.90 6.70
N GLY A 144 -7.67 2.52 6.48
CA GLY A 144 -6.80 3.04 7.53
C GLY A 144 -5.35 2.58 7.38
N LYS A 145 -4.56 2.80 8.44
CA LYS A 145 -3.15 2.45 8.50
C LYS A 145 -2.96 0.97 8.90
N LEU A 146 -1.99 0.33 8.27
CA LEU A 146 -1.50 -1.00 8.68
C LEU A 146 -1.05 -0.98 10.14
N ASP A 147 -1.54 -1.93 10.91
CA ASP A 147 -1.06 -2.27 12.25
C ASP A 147 -0.80 -3.79 12.28
N VAL A 148 0.48 -4.16 12.34
CA VAL A 148 0.89 -5.57 12.26
C VAL A 148 0.44 -6.35 13.49
N GLY A 149 0.50 -5.74 14.68
CA GLY A 149 0.04 -6.38 15.92
C GLY A 149 -1.43 -6.78 15.80
N ARG A 150 -2.29 -5.82 15.46
CA ARG A 150 -3.73 -6.08 15.28
C ARG A 150 -4.03 -7.05 14.13
N LEU A 151 -3.23 -7.01 13.07
CA LEU A 151 -3.41 -7.91 11.93
C LEU A 151 -3.22 -9.37 12.33
N LEU A 152 -2.27 -9.63 13.24
CA LEU A 152 -1.89 -10.96 13.70
C LEU A 152 -2.73 -11.48 14.89
N GLU A 153 -3.53 -10.63 15.57
CA GLU A 153 -4.49 -11.05 16.60
C GLU A 153 -5.61 -11.91 16.01
#